data_832af84efca813e839a50a45cf330a38
#
_entry.id   832af84efca813e839a50a45cf330a38
#
_cell.length_a   1.000
_cell.length_b   1.000
_cell.length_c   1.000
_cell.angle_alpha   90.00
_cell.angle_beta   90.00
_cell.angle_gamma   90.00
#
_symmetry.space_group_name_H-M   'P 1'
#
loop_
_entity.id
_entity.type
_entity.pdbx_description
1 polymer ?
#
loop_
_entity_poly.entity_id
_entity_poly.type
_entity_poly.pdbx_seq_one_letter_code
_entity_poly.pdbx_strand_id
1 'polypeptide(L)'
;MDKKILIEYADMKEEIKDLRRRIAEDKKKIEQLNKITVQDSVACGKKGNKPLRIVKITGLPNKELGRRKYLLENRLAKLQMLETDLLEKQIQVEEYIEKIEKSRLRTMFRLYYIDNLTWEMVAMQMNYMFPKKKIPFTKDSCRMMHDRYLEKVS
;
A
#
# COMPACT_ATOMS: atom_id res chain seq x y z
N MET A 1 -20.45 10.62 15.46
CA MET A 1 -19.16 10.17 14.95
C MET A 1 -19.36 9.70 13.52
N ASP A 2 -18.53 10.15 12.61
CA ASP A 2 -18.81 10.08 11.17
C ASP A 2 -18.29 8.76 10.56
N LYS A 3 -19.15 8.06 9.81
CA LYS A 3 -18.76 6.88 9.00
C LYS A 3 -17.61 7.17 8.02
N LYS A 4 -17.33 8.45 7.75
CA LYS A 4 -16.20 8.90 6.93
C LYS A 4 -14.85 8.35 7.43
N ILE A 5 -14.71 8.17 8.75
CA ILE A 5 -13.47 7.61 9.34
C ILE A 5 -13.19 6.20 8.81
N LEU A 6 -14.22 5.37 8.66
CA LEU A 6 -14.09 4.01 8.13
C LEU A 6 -13.66 4.02 6.66
N ILE A 7 -14.23 4.92 5.86
CA ILE A 7 -13.90 5.08 4.43
C ILE A 7 -12.46 5.58 4.29
N GLU A 8 -12.11 6.66 4.98
CA GLU A 8 -10.75 7.20 4.96
C GLU A 8 -9.70 6.18 5.39
N TYR A 9 -10.00 5.39 6.41
CA TYR A 9 -9.10 4.32 6.85
C TYR A 9 -8.90 3.25 5.79
N ALA A 10 -9.96 2.82 5.12
CA ALA A 10 -9.88 1.85 4.03
C ALA A 10 -9.10 2.41 2.83
N ASP A 11 -9.34 3.66 2.45
CA ASP A 11 -8.64 4.34 1.36
C ASP A 11 -7.14 4.50 1.65
N MET A 12 -6.76 4.87 2.87
CA MET A 12 -5.36 4.95 3.30
C MET A 12 -4.65 3.60 3.22
N LYS A 13 -5.32 2.51 3.57
CA LYS A 13 -4.75 1.15 3.43
C LYS A 13 -4.43 0.82 1.97
N GLU A 14 -5.33 1.16 1.04
CA GLU A 14 -5.08 0.94 -0.38
C GLU A 14 -3.98 1.86 -0.94
N GLU A 15 -3.90 3.12 -0.49
CA GLU A 15 -2.80 4.03 -0.86
C GLU A 15 -1.45 3.49 -0.41
N ILE A 16 -1.34 3.00 0.83
CA ILE A 16 -0.11 2.39 1.38
C ILE A 16 0.26 1.15 0.58
N LYS A 17 -0.69 0.32 0.23
CA LYS A 17 -0.46 -0.90 -0.57
C LYS A 17 0.08 -0.56 -1.97
N ASP A 18 -0.50 0.44 -2.65
CA ASP A 18 0.00 0.90 -3.96
C ASP A 18 1.42 1.49 -3.83
N LEU A 19 1.67 2.29 -2.80
CA LEU A 19 2.98 2.88 -2.56
C LEU A 19 4.05 1.82 -2.29
N ARG A 20 3.75 0.78 -1.52
CA ARG A 20 4.64 -0.37 -1.31
C ARG A 20 4.94 -1.11 -2.61
N ARG A 21 3.96 -1.29 -3.50
CA ARG A 21 4.15 -1.87 -4.82
C ARG A 21 5.13 -1.03 -5.66
N ARG A 22 4.94 0.29 -5.71
CA ARG A 22 5.82 1.23 -6.44
C ARG A 22 7.25 1.22 -5.88
N ILE A 23 7.41 1.14 -4.56
CA ILE A 23 8.72 1.03 -3.91
C ILE A 23 9.42 -0.27 -4.32
N ALA A 24 8.70 -1.39 -4.38
CA ALA A 24 9.24 -2.67 -4.83
C ALA A 24 9.70 -2.61 -6.30
N GLU A 25 8.92 -1.95 -7.17
CA GLU A 25 9.28 -1.73 -8.58
C GLU A 25 10.54 -0.86 -8.71
N ASP A 26 10.65 0.22 -7.91
CA ASP A 26 11.84 1.08 -7.93
C ASP A 26 13.09 0.33 -7.48
N LYS A 27 13.01 -0.45 -6.41
CA LYS A 27 14.12 -1.29 -5.94
C LYS A 27 14.58 -2.26 -7.03
N LYS A 28 13.64 -2.91 -7.72
CA LYS A 28 13.95 -3.82 -8.83
C LYS A 28 14.62 -3.10 -10.00
N LYS A 29 14.14 -1.92 -10.37
CA LYS A 29 14.73 -1.10 -11.44
C LYS A 29 16.14 -0.64 -11.08
N ILE A 30 16.38 -0.20 -9.85
CA ILE A 30 17.71 0.18 -9.35
C ILE A 30 18.66 -1.02 -9.41
N GLU A 31 18.21 -2.20 -9.01
CA GLU A 31 19.02 -3.42 -9.11
C GLU A 31 19.37 -3.76 -10.55
N GLN A 32 18.42 -3.60 -11.49
CA GLN A 32 18.70 -3.80 -12.92
C GLN A 32 19.71 -2.79 -13.45
N LEU A 33 19.56 -1.50 -13.11
CA LEU A 33 20.51 -0.44 -13.53
C LEU A 33 21.92 -0.65 -12.98
N ASN A 34 22.05 -1.20 -11.77
CA ASN A 34 23.35 -1.54 -11.21
C ASN A 34 24.07 -2.67 -11.98
N LYS A 35 23.35 -3.47 -12.76
CA LYS A 35 23.89 -4.54 -13.60
C LYS A 35 24.21 -4.07 -15.03
N ILE A 36 23.73 -2.91 -15.44
CA ILE A 36 23.92 -2.37 -16.79
C ILE A 36 25.20 -1.49 -16.80
N THR A 37 26.10 -1.81 -17.74
CA THR A 37 27.25 -0.97 -18.03
C THR A 37 26.97 -0.08 -19.25
N VAL A 38 27.16 1.22 -19.10
CA VAL A 38 27.07 2.20 -20.19
C VAL A 38 28.46 2.39 -20.78
N GLN A 39 28.57 2.30 -22.10
CA GLN A 39 29.81 2.57 -22.84
C GLN A 39 29.68 3.92 -23.54
N ASP A 40 30.68 4.75 -23.36
CA ASP A 40 30.82 6.01 -24.08
C ASP A 40 32.19 6.04 -24.80
N SER A 41 32.29 6.84 -25.84
CA SER A 41 33.50 6.98 -26.62
C SER A 41 34.01 8.42 -26.56
N VAL A 42 35.19 8.59 -26.02
CA VAL A 42 35.80 9.92 -25.87
C VAL A 42 37.01 10.01 -26.81
N ALA A 43 37.04 11.09 -27.59
CA ALA A 43 38.19 11.43 -28.44
C ALA A 43 39.32 11.99 -27.57
N CYS A 44 40.47 11.33 -27.58
CA CYS A 44 41.63 11.75 -26.82
C CYS A 44 42.77 12.19 -27.74
N GLY A 45 43.30 13.37 -27.45
CA GLY A 45 44.37 14.00 -28.21
C GLY A 45 43.91 14.56 -29.56
N LYS A 46 44.68 15.46 -30.14
CA LYS A 46 44.41 16.01 -31.48
C LYS A 46 45.71 16.07 -32.31
N LYS A 47 45.61 15.70 -33.57
CA LYS A 47 46.60 15.99 -34.59
C LYS A 47 45.89 16.75 -35.69
N GLY A 48 46.08 18.09 -35.72
CA GLY A 48 45.23 18.98 -36.52
C GLY A 48 43.77 18.95 -36.07
N ASN A 49 42.85 18.71 -37.01
CA ASN A 49 41.40 18.62 -36.73
C ASN A 49 40.91 17.21 -36.45
N LYS A 50 41.79 16.19 -36.45
CA LYS A 50 41.41 14.79 -36.25
C LYS A 50 41.80 14.28 -34.85
N PRO A 51 40.95 13.49 -34.15
CA PRO A 51 41.37 12.87 -32.91
C PRO A 51 42.46 11.82 -33.13
N LEU A 52 43.43 11.75 -32.21
CA LEU A 52 44.53 10.77 -32.30
C LEU A 52 44.05 9.33 -31.99
N ARG A 53 43.10 9.20 -31.07
CA ARG A 53 42.48 7.95 -30.72
C ARG A 53 41.12 8.15 -30.10
N ILE A 54 40.31 7.12 -30.14
CA ILE A 54 39.02 7.05 -29.43
C ILE A 54 39.18 6.04 -28.28
N VAL A 55 38.86 6.48 -27.08
CA VAL A 55 38.86 5.61 -25.88
C VAL A 55 37.44 5.33 -25.49
N LYS A 56 37.11 4.06 -25.34
CA LYS A 56 35.83 3.62 -24.78
C LYS A 56 35.90 3.67 -23.27
N ILE A 57 34.96 4.40 -22.68
CA ILE A 57 34.78 4.49 -21.23
C ILE A 57 33.54 3.69 -20.87
N THR A 58 33.69 2.77 -19.93
CA THR A 58 32.59 1.94 -19.43
C THR A 58 32.25 2.34 -18.00
N GLY A 59 30.98 2.55 -17.70
CA GLY A 59 30.55 2.95 -16.37
C GLY A 59 29.07 2.59 -16.11
N LEU A 60 28.61 2.88 -14.90
CA LEU A 60 27.20 2.75 -14.54
C LEU A 60 26.39 3.96 -15.05
N PRO A 61 25.10 3.82 -15.31
CA PRO A 61 24.20 4.93 -15.70
C PRO A 61 23.90 5.85 -14.50
N ASN A 62 24.91 6.52 -13.97
CA ASN A 62 24.87 7.25 -12.70
C ASN A 62 23.77 8.32 -12.62
N LYS A 63 23.48 9.00 -13.72
CA LYS A 63 22.45 10.03 -13.74
C LYS A 63 21.05 9.46 -13.55
N GLU A 64 20.72 8.39 -14.23
CA GLU A 64 19.43 7.71 -14.09
C GLU A 64 19.34 7.00 -12.73
N LEU A 65 20.40 6.33 -12.34
CA LEU A 65 20.50 5.65 -11.04
C LEU A 65 20.29 6.64 -9.88
N GLY A 66 20.92 7.83 -9.93
CA GLY A 66 20.74 8.88 -8.93
C GLY A 66 19.29 9.38 -8.83
N ARG A 67 18.64 9.60 -9.98
CA ARG A 67 17.22 10.01 -10.01
C ARG A 67 16.31 8.94 -9.43
N ARG A 68 16.55 7.67 -9.72
CA ARG A 68 15.78 6.54 -9.19
C ARG A 68 15.95 6.37 -7.68
N LYS A 69 17.18 6.50 -7.17
CA LYS A 69 17.46 6.46 -5.73
C LYS A 69 16.74 7.59 -5.00
N TYR A 70 16.81 8.82 -5.51
CA TYR A 70 16.11 9.95 -4.92
C TYR A 70 14.59 9.75 -4.88
N LEU A 71 14.00 9.22 -5.97
CA LEU A 71 12.58 8.88 -6.01
C LEU A 71 12.22 7.82 -4.97
N LEU A 72 13.05 6.79 -4.81
CA LEU A 72 12.85 5.75 -3.81
C LEU A 72 12.89 6.30 -2.39
N GLU A 73 13.85 7.14 -2.06
CA GLU A 73 13.98 7.79 -0.74
C GLU A 73 12.74 8.62 -0.40
N ASN A 74 12.25 9.41 -1.35
CA ASN A 74 11.02 10.20 -1.17
C ASN A 74 9.79 9.30 -0.94
N ARG A 75 9.67 8.19 -1.66
CA ARG A 75 8.57 7.23 -1.48
C ARG A 75 8.65 6.52 -0.14
N LEU A 76 9.85 6.17 0.32
CA LEU A 76 10.05 5.57 1.64
C LEU A 76 9.68 6.53 2.77
N ALA A 77 10.06 7.80 2.67
CA ALA A 77 9.68 8.82 3.64
C ALA A 77 8.16 9.04 3.66
N LYS A 78 7.51 9.11 2.49
CA LYS A 78 6.05 9.19 2.39
C LYS A 78 5.36 7.96 3.00
N LEU A 79 5.87 6.76 2.75
CA LEU A 79 5.34 5.53 3.32
C LEU A 79 5.36 5.58 4.85
N GLN A 80 6.47 6.01 5.45
CA GLN A 80 6.60 6.10 6.90
C GLN A 80 5.58 7.08 7.50
N MET A 81 5.36 8.24 6.88
CA MET A 81 4.31 9.17 7.30
C MET A 81 2.93 8.54 7.24
N LEU A 82 2.56 7.94 6.11
CA LEU A 82 1.24 7.33 5.93
C LEU A 82 1.01 6.15 6.89
N GLU A 83 2.03 5.37 7.21
CA GLU A 83 1.92 4.29 8.19
C GLU A 83 1.68 4.84 9.61
N THR A 84 2.28 5.96 9.98
CA THR A 84 2.02 6.63 11.25
C THR A 84 0.60 7.18 11.31
N ASP A 85 0.17 7.89 10.28
CA ASP A 85 -1.19 8.44 10.17
C ASP A 85 -2.25 7.31 10.16
N LEU A 86 -1.93 6.17 9.54
CA LEU A 86 -2.81 5.00 9.54
C LEU A 86 -3.01 4.44 10.95
N LEU A 87 -1.97 4.39 11.78
CA LEU A 87 -2.08 3.93 13.18
C LEU A 87 -2.99 4.86 14.01
N GLU A 88 -2.88 6.16 13.83
CA GLU A 88 -3.79 7.12 14.47
C GLU A 88 -5.24 6.94 14.01
N LYS A 89 -5.45 6.74 12.70
CA LYS A 89 -6.79 6.43 12.15
C LYS A 89 -7.33 5.09 12.67
N GLN A 90 -6.48 4.08 12.83
CA GLN A 90 -6.89 2.79 13.37
C GLN A 90 -7.47 2.95 14.78
N ILE A 91 -6.84 3.73 15.64
CA ILE A 91 -7.35 4.02 16.99
C ILE A 91 -8.76 4.62 16.90
N GLN A 92 -8.97 5.61 16.04
CA GLN A 92 -10.28 6.23 15.83
C GLN A 92 -11.34 5.24 15.32
N VAL A 93 -10.95 4.32 14.43
CA VAL A 93 -11.82 3.26 13.90
C VAL A 93 -12.19 2.27 15.01
N GLU A 94 -11.24 1.86 15.83
CA GLU A 94 -11.48 0.95 16.96
C GLU A 94 -12.43 1.59 17.97
N GLU A 95 -12.25 2.86 18.33
CA GLU A 95 -13.16 3.62 19.16
C GLU A 95 -14.58 3.74 18.57
N TYR A 96 -14.67 3.90 17.24
CA TYR A 96 -15.95 3.89 16.54
C TYR A 96 -16.65 2.54 16.66
N ILE A 97 -15.91 1.45 16.42
CA ILE A 97 -16.43 0.09 16.49
C ILE A 97 -16.90 -0.25 17.90
N GLU A 98 -16.19 0.18 18.96
CA GLU A 98 -16.59 -0.05 20.35
C GLU A 98 -17.94 0.56 20.70
N LYS A 99 -18.32 1.65 20.06
CA LYS A 99 -19.61 2.32 20.26
C LYS A 99 -20.80 1.61 19.60
N ILE A 100 -20.55 0.58 18.79
CA ILE A 100 -21.61 -0.22 18.19
C ILE A 100 -22.25 -1.09 19.28
N GLU A 101 -23.52 -0.91 19.57
CA GLU A 101 -24.23 -1.60 20.64
C GLU A 101 -24.25 -3.12 20.47
N LYS A 102 -24.45 -3.60 19.24
CA LYS A 102 -24.62 -5.05 18.95
C LYS A 102 -23.27 -5.74 18.84
N SER A 103 -22.95 -6.63 19.78
CA SER A 103 -21.68 -7.38 19.83
C SER A 103 -21.34 -8.10 18.51
N ARG A 104 -22.31 -8.77 17.88
CA ARG A 104 -22.06 -9.45 16.58
C ARG A 104 -21.68 -8.47 15.47
N LEU A 105 -22.25 -7.28 15.49
CA LEU A 105 -21.96 -6.26 14.51
C LEU A 105 -20.56 -5.65 14.76
N ARG A 106 -20.19 -5.40 16.04
CA ARG A 106 -18.82 -5.00 16.39
C ARG A 106 -17.78 -6.00 15.89
N THR A 107 -18.01 -7.30 16.14
CA THR A 107 -17.12 -8.36 15.66
C THR A 107 -16.99 -8.34 14.15
N MET A 108 -18.11 -8.21 13.42
CA MET A 108 -18.12 -8.14 11.96
C MET A 108 -17.31 -6.95 11.43
N PHE A 109 -17.46 -5.76 12.05
CA PHE A 109 -16.72 -4.57 11.69
C PHE A 109 -15.22 -4.72 11.96
N ARG A 110 -14.81 -5.33 13.06
CA ARG A 110 -13.41 -5.64 13.34
C ARG A 110 -12.81 -6.55 12.28
N LEU A 111 -13.46 -7.66 11.98
CA LEU A 111 -13.01 -8.62 10.96
C LEU A 111 -12.83 -7.95 9.59
N TYR A 112 -13.74 -7.04 9.22
CA TYR A 112 -13.68 -6.38 7.93
C TYR A 112 -12.65 -5.24 7.89
N TYR A 113 -12.70 -4.30 8.85
CA TYR A 113 -11.88 -3.08 8.82
C TYR A 113 -10.48 -3.28 9.42
N ILE A 114 -10.37 -3.99 10.55
CA ILE A 114 -9.09 -4.15 11.26
C ILE A 114 -8.33 -5.35 10.70
N ASP A 115 -8.97 -6.53 10.65
CA ASP A 115 -8.34 -7.76 10.17
C ASP A 115 -8.28 -7.85 8.63
N ASN A 116 -8.92 -6.91 7.94
CA ASN A 116 -8.88 -6.78 6.48
C ASN A 116 -9.38 -8.02 5.72
N LEU A 117 -10.38 -8.71 6.28
CA LEU A 117 -10.94 -9.91 5.69
C LEU A 117 -11.95 -9.57 4.59
N THR A 118 -12.02 -10.40 3.56
CA THR A 118 -13.10 -10.33 2.57
C THR A 118 -14.44 -10.73 3.19
N TRP A 119 -15.55 -10.30 2.61
CA TRP A 119 -16.89 -10.65 3.13
C TRP A 119 -17.13 -12.16 3.23
N GLU A 120 -16.50 -12.96 2.38
CA GLU A 120 -16.55 -14.42 2.46
C GLU A 120 -15.84 -14.94 3.72
N MET A 121 -14.64 -14.42 3.99
CA MET A 121 -13.87 -14.78 5.18
C MET A 121 -14.54 -14.26 6.46
N VAL A 122 -15.13 -13.06 6.42
CA VAL A 122 -15.93 -12.52 7.53
C VAL A 122 -17.10 -13.45 7.84
N ALA A 123 -17.86 -13.89 6.84
CA ALA A 123 -18.98 -14.81 7.04
C ALA A 123 -18.53 -16.15 7.64
N MET A 124 -17.42 -16.70 7.16
CA MET A 124 -16.84 -17.93 7.69
C MET A 124 -16.42 -17.79 9.15
N GLN A 125 -15.71 -16.72 9.49
CA GLN A 125 -15.28 -16.43 10.87
C GLN A 125 -16.48 -16.19 11.81
N MET A 126 -17.49 -15.45 11.35
CA MET A 126 -18.73 -15.21 12.11
C MET A 126 -19.47 -16.51 12.41
N ASN A 127 -19.54 -17.45 11.46
CA ASN A 127 -20.15 -18.76 11.68
C ASN A 127 -19.36 -19.61 12.69
N TYR A 128 -18.04 -19.51 12.66
CA TYR A 128 -17.17 -20.18 13.63
C TYR A 128 -17.36 -19.61 15.05
N MET A 129 -17.42 -18.29 15.19
CA MET A 129 -17.56 -17.61 16.48
C MET A 129 -18.98 -17.70 17.07
N PHE A 130 -20.01 -17.80 16.22
CA PHE A 130 -21.42 -17.84 16.61
C PHE A 130 -22.15 -19.08 16.08
N PRO A 131 -21.73 -20.30 16.47
CA PRO A 131 -22.25 -21.54 15.88
C PRO A 131 -23.72 -21.84 16.22
N LYS A 132 -24.26 -21.23 17.27
CA LYS A 132 -25.65 -21.47 17.73
C LYS A 132 -26.71 -20.68 16.96
N LYS A 133 -26.34 -19.95 15.94
CA LYS A 133 -27.27 -19.19 15.12
C LYS A 133 -28.05 -20.13 14.18
N LYS A 134 -29.39 -20.06 14.17
CA LYS A 134 -30.26 -20.91 13.32
C LYS A 134 -29.98 -20.75 11.83
N ILE A 135 -29.69 -19.51 11.37
CA ILE A 135 -29.38 -19.19 9.99
C ILE A 135 -27.90 -18.78 9.93
N PRO A 136 -27.05 -19.48 9.17
CA PRO A 136 -25.64 -19.15 9.07
C PRO A 136 -25.43 -17.78 8.41
N PHE A 137 -24.30 -17.14 8.71
CA PHE A 137 -23.88 -15.95 8.03
C PHE A 137 -23.41 -16.30 6.62
N THR A 138 -23.81 -15.49 5.65
CA THR A 138 -23.34 -15.55 4.25
C THR A 138 -22.63 -14.24 3.91
N LYS A 139 -21.84 -14.23 2.86
CA LYS A 139 -21.21 -13.03 2.31
C LYS A 139 -22.22 -11.87 2.18
N ASP A 140 -23.36 -12.16 1.52
CA ASP A 140 -24.36 -11.14 1.25
C ASP A 140 -25.08 -10.68 2.52
N SER A 141 -25.38 -11.60 3.45
CA SER A 141 -26.01 -11.23 4.72
C SER A 141 -25.11 -10.34 5.58
N CYS A 142 -23.80 -10.61 5.62
CA CYS A 142 -22.83 -9.78 6.33
C CYS A 142 -22.74 -8.37 5.72
N ARG A 143 -22.60 -8.31 4.40
CA ARG A 143 -22.58 -7.03 3.67
C ARG A 143 -23.86 -6.23 3.89
N MET A 144 -25.02 -6.85 3.75
CA MET A 144 -26.31 -6.16 4.00
C MET A 144 -26.45 -5.65 5.44
N MET A 145 -26.00 -6.40 6.43
CA MET A 145 -26.00 -5.97 7.83
C MET A 145 -25.11 -4.76 8.06
N HIS A 146 -23.93 -4.75 7.47
CA HIS A 146 -22.99 -3.64 7.49
C HIS A 146 -23.59 -2.40 6.84
N ASP A 147 -24.07 -2.50 5.60
CA ASP A 147 -24.61 -1.37 4.83
C ASP A 147 -25.83 -0.74 5.54
N ARG A 148 -26.76 -1.55 6.03
CA ARG A 148 -27.92 -1.08 6.81
C ARG A 148 -27.51 -0.37 8.10
N TYR A 149 -26.43 -0.80 8.74
CA TYR A 149 -25.97 -0.09 9.94
C TYR A 149 -25.41 1.28 9.56
N LEU A 150 -24.58 1.37 8.52
CA LEU A 150 -24.01 2.63 8.05
C LEU A 150 -25.07 3.63 7.54
N GLU A 151 -26.14 3.12 6.94
CA GLU A 151 -27.29 3.96 6.53
C GLU A 151 -28.04 4.56 7.72
N LYS A 152 -28.16 3.82 8.83
CA LYS A 152 -28.85 4.30 10.04
C LYS A 152 -28.07 5.34 10.83
N VAL A 153 -26.76 5.31 10.73
CA VAL A 153 -25.83 6.21 11.50
C VAL A 153 -25.42 7.43 10.67
N SER A 154 -25.93 7.53 9.47
CA SER A 154 -25.65 8.64 8.53
C SER A 154 -26.48 9.86 8.84
#